data_f5590ab48183ad79b74f3c3c4256d71b
#
_entry.id   f5590ab48183ad79b74f3c3c4256d71b
#
_cell.length_a   1.000
_cell.length_b   1.000
_cell.length_c   1.000
_cell.angle_alpha   90.00
_cell.angle_beta   90.00
_cell.angle_gamma   90.00
#
_symmetry.space_group_name_H-M   'P 1'
#
loop_
_entity.id
_entity.type
_entity.pdbx_description
1 polymer ?
#
loop_
_entity_poly.entity_id
_entity_poly.type
_entity_poly.pdbx_seq_one_letter_code
_entity_poly.pdbx_strand_id
1 'polypeptide(L)'
;EMLSGHQPFRGDNLLAISGAIQQDPPPALTGDSSSLSGVVMRSLDKSQSQRYSAITDLLADLQGAAGPAGQETSPSDVPSIAVLPFADMSPQKDQDYFCEGMAEEIIGALTEVDGLRVAARTSTFNARAKKLEIAEIGERLNVSTVLDGSVRRAGNRARIAVQLISVRDGFQLWS
;
A
#
# COMPACT_ATOMS: atom_id res chain seq x y z
N GLU A 1 6.78 25.38 -4.79
CA GLU A 1 8.20 25.04 -4.65
C GLU A 1 8.38 23.55 -4.34
N MET A 2 7.66 22.98 -3.39
CA MET A 2 7.77 21.54 -3.01
C MET A 2 7.51 20.58 -4.18
N LEU A 3 6.64 20.93 -5.12
CA LEU A 3 6.26 20.08 -6.25
C LEU A 3 7.13 20.29 -7.50
N SER A 4 7.74 21.47 -7.67
CA SER A 4 8.51 21.83 -8.85
C SER A 4 10.01 22.04 -8.59
N GLY A 5 10.44 22.08 -7.32
CA GLY A 5 11.80 22.46 -6.92
C GLY A 5 12.11 23.95 -7.07
N HIS A 6 11.19 24.72 -7.62
CA HIS A 6 11.40 26.14 -7.95
C HIS A 6 10.29 27.01 -7.39
N GLN A 7 10.64 28.24 -7.03
CA GLN A 7 9.67 29.25 -6.63
C GLN A 7 8.75 29.61 -7.81
N PRO A 8 7.41 29.67 -7.60
CA PRO A 8 6.46 29.97 -8.67
C PRO A 8 6.56 31.41 -9.20
N PHE A 9 7.02 32.34 -8.38
CA PHE A 9 7.22 33.74 -8.74
C PHE A 9 8.63 34.19 -8.36
N ARG A 10 9.34 34.81 -9.29
CA ARG A 10 10.72 35.27 -9.13
C ARG A 10 10.83 36.73 -9.56
N GLY A 11 11.81 37.46 -9.01
CA GLY A 11 12.11 38.82 -9.38
C GLY A 11 13.40 39.30 -8.69
N ASP A 12 14.04 40.29 -9.27
CA ASP A 12 15.33 40.85 -8.78
C ASP A 12 15.13 41.72 -7.51
N ASN A 13 13.91 42.09 -7.18
CA ASN A 13 13.56 42.86 -6.00
C ASN A 13 12.12 42.57 -5.53
N LEU A 14 11.78 43.03 -4.32
CA LEU A 14 10.48 42.85 -3.71
C LEU A 14 9.31 43.37 -4.56
N LEU A 15 9.53 44.49 -5.29
CA LEU A 15 8.48 45.07 -6.14
C LEU A 15 8.21 44.20 -7.36
N ALA A 16 9.24 43.63 -7.99
CA ALA A 16 9.13 42.73 -9.11
C ALA A 16 8.45 41.42 -8.69
N ILE A 17 8.78 40.85 -7.53
CA ILE A 17 8.12 39.67 -6.98
C ILE A 17 6.66 39.97 -6.67
N SER A 18 6.34 41.10 -6.07
CA SER A 18 4.97 41.52 -5.79
C SER A 18 4.14 41.70 -7.07
N GLY A 19 4.72 42.28 -8.11
CA GLY A 19 4.11 42.39 -9.43
C GLY A 19 3.82 41.04 -10.07
N ALA A 20 4.79 40.13 -10.04
CA ALA A 20 4.63 38.77 -10.55
C ALA A 20 3.52 38.00 -9.80
N ILE A 21 3.46 38.11 -8.48
CA ILE A 21 2.38 37.51 -7.68
C ILE A 21 0.99 38.03 -8.11
N GLN A 22 0.88 39.32 -8.47
CA GLN A 22 -0.40 39.95 -8.80
C GLN A 22 -0.81 39.70 -10.27
N GLN A 23 0.13 39.63 -11.20
CA GLN A 23 -0.15 39.69 -12.63
C GLN A 23 0.25 38.44 -13.41
N ASP A 24 1.39 37.78 -13.05
CA ASP A 24 1.89 36.69 -13.83
C ASP A 24 1.23 35.34 -13.47
N PRO A 25 0.84 34.54 -14.47
CA PRO A 25 0.35 33.18 -14.19
C PRO A 25 1.51 32.33 -13.63
N PRO A 26 1.25 31.46 -12.65
CA PRO A 26 2.27 30.53 -12.16
C PRO A 26 2.65 29.53 -13.27
N PRO A 27 3.92 29.07 -13.33
CA PRO A 27 4.32 28.06 -14.30
C PRO A 27 3.59 26.74 -14.06
N ALA A 28 3.21 26.05 -15.14
CA ALA A 28 2.58 24.74 -15.05
C ALA A 28 3.55 23.71 -14.42
N LEU A 29 3.00 22.79 -13.66
CA LEU A 29 3.77 21.66 -13.15
C LEU A 29 4.02 20.64 -14.26
N THR A 30 5.23 20.10 -14.30
CA THR A 30 5.68 19.11 -15.29
C THR A 30 6.18 17.83 -14.60
N GLY A 31 6.25 16.73 -15.33
CA GLY A 31 6.69 15.44 -14.79
C GLY A 31 5.62 14.78 -13.93
N ASP A 32 6.06 14.08 -12.90
CA ASP A 32 5.19 13.29 -12.00
C ASP A 32 4.13 14.12 -11.26
N SER A 33 4.34 15.43 -11.15
CA SER A 33 3.39 16.36 -10.50
C SER A 33 2.39 16.98 -11.47
N SER A 34 2.38 16.60 -12.75
CA SER A 34 1.48 17.17 -13.78
C SER A 34 0.00 16.94 -13.46
N SER A 35 -0.34 15.82 -12.81
CA SER A 35 -1.72 15.52 -12.39
C SER A 35 -2.28 16.55 -11.41
N LEU A 36 -1.43 17.13 -10.55
CA LEU A 36 -1.80 18.17 -9.59
C LEU A 36 -1.84 19.58 -10.19
N SER A 37 -1.42 19.73 -11.47
CA SER A 37 -1.28 21.05 -12.10
C SER A 37 -2.60 21.83 -12.08
N GLY A 38 -3.72 21.19 -12.42
CA GLY A 38 -5.04 21.82 -12.41
C GLY A 38 -5.44 22.38 -11.05
N VAL A 39 -5.24 21.59 -10.00
CA VAL A 39 -5.59 21.97 -8.62
C VAL A 39 -4.71 23.13 -8.14
N VAL A 40 -3.40 23.07 -8.41
CA VAL A 40 -2.45 24.12 -8.03
C VAL A 40 -2.72 25.41 -8.80
N MET A 41 -2.96 25.33 -10.12
CA MET A 41 -3.28 26.51 -10.94
C MET A 41 -4.56 27.20 -10.48
N ARG A 42 -5.62 26.45 -10.20
CA ARG A 42 -6.88 26.99 -9.65
C ARG A 42 -6.69 27.62 -8.28
N SER A 43 -5.89 27.01 -7.39
CA SER A 43 -5.59 27.56 -6.07
C SER A 43 -4.82 28.87 -6.12
N LEU A 44 -3.98 29.06 -7.16
CA LEU A 44 -3.14 30.23 -7.38
C LEU A 44 -3.75 31.24 -8.37
N ASP A 45 -5.02 31.05 -8.78
CA ASP A 45 -5.71 31.97 -9.69
C ASP A 45 -5.72 33.39 -9.15
N LYS A 46 -5.59 34.39 -10.03
CA LYS A 46 -5.53 35.81 -9.65
C LYS A 46 -6.90 36.31 -9.17
N SER A 47 -7.97 35.82 -9.78
CA SER A 47 -9.32 36.13 -9.36
C SER A 47 -9.72 35.24 -8.18
N GLN A 48 -10.05 35.87 -7.05
CA GLN A 48 -10.49 35.15 -5.85
C GLN A 48 -11.76 34.31 -6.11
N SER A 49 -12.63 34.74 -7.03
CA SER A 49 -13.85 34.03 -7.37
C SER A 49 -13.59 32.75 -8.20
N GLN A 50 -12.43 32.61 -8.81
CA GLN A 50 -12.04 31.42 -9.56
C GLN A 50 -11.32 30.38 -8.70
N ARG A 51 -10.91 30.77 -7.49
CA ARG A 51 -10.31 29.85 -6.51
C ARG A 51 -11.37 28.95 -5.89
N TYR A 52 -10.93 28.02 -5.07
CA TYR A 52 -11.84 27.18 -4.30
C TYR A 52 -12.60 28.01 -3.26
N SER A 53 -13.92 27.89 -3.26
CA SER A 53 -14.79 28.58 -2.29
C SER A 53 -14.85 27.84 -0.93
N ALA A 54 -14.63 26.52 -0.96
CA ALA A 54 -14.62 25.69 0.22
C ALA A 54 -13.44 24.71 0.19
N ILE A 55 -12.93 24.35 1.36
CA ILE A 55 -11.84 23.38 1.51
C ILE A 55 -12.26 21.98 1.02
N THR A 56 -13.54 21.66 1.10
CA THR A 56 -14.13 20.41 0.61
C THR A 56 -13.95 20.23 -0.91
N ASP A 57 -14.11 21.33 -1.66
CA ASP A 57 -13.96 21.31 -3.12
C ASP A 57 -12.48 21.12 -3.52
N LEU A 58 -11.57 21.79 -2.78
CA LEU A 58 -10.14 21.60 -2.95
C LEU A 58 -9.74 20.14 -2.65
N LEU A 59 -10.28 19.56 -1.57
CA LEU A 59 -9.99 18.19 -1.17
C LEU A 59 -10.47 17.19 -2.23
N ALA A 60 -11.68 17.39 -2.77
CA ALA A 60 -12.23 16.55 -3.82
C ALA A 60 -11.37 16.58 -5.11
N ASP A 61 -10.94 17.78 -5.53
CA ASP A 61 -10.09 17.92 -6.70
C ASP A 61 -8.66 17.35 -6.46
N LEU A 62 -8.12 17.47 -5.24
CA LEU A 62 -6.84 16.84 -4.87
C LEU A 62 -6.94 15.31 -4.92
N GLN A 63 -8.02 14.74 -4.41
CA GLN A 63 -8.28 13.30 -4.46
C GLN A 63 -8.45 12.82 -5.91
N GLY A 64 -9.16 13.57 -6.74
CA GLY A 64 -9.30 13.28 -8.17
C GLY A 64 -7.99 13.38 -8.96
N ALA A 65 -7.14 14.37 -8.63
CA ALA A 65 -5.85 14.59 -9.30
C ALA A 65 -4.77 13.59 -8.85
N ALA A 66 -4.89 13.00 -7.68
CA ALA A 66 -4.01 11.93 -7.22
C ALA A 66 -4.11 10.65 -8.08
N GLY A 67 -5.06 10.60 -9.03
CA GLY A 67 -5.33 9.45 -9.88
C GLY A 67 -5.91 8.27 -9.09
N PRO A 68 -5.94 7.07 -9.64
CA PRO A 68 -6.44 5.89 -8.94
C PRO A 68 -5.61 5.46 -7.71
N ALA A 69 -4.60 6.24 -7.29
CA ALA A 69 -3.99 6.14 -5.97
C ALA A 69 -4.84 6.76 -4.85
N GLY A 70 -5.94 7.47 -5.19
CA GLY A 70 -6.95 8.00 -4.29
C GLY A 70 -8.29 7.28 -4.45
N GLN A 71 -8.27 5.97 -4.68
CA GLN A 71 -9.48 5.19 -4.46
C GLN A 71 -9.80 5.28 -2.97
N GLU A 72 -11.03 5.77 -2.71
CA GLU A 72 -11.70 5.55 -1.43
C GLU A 72 -11.29 4.18 -0.92
N THR A 73 -10.78 4.13 0.31
CA THR A 73 -10.51 2.85 0.96
C THR A 73 -11.82 2.06 0.99
N SER A 74 -12.08 1.36 -0.09
CA SER A 74 -12.98 0.21 -0.03
C SER A 74 -12.51 -0.64 1.15
N PRO A 75 -13.37 -1.35 1.86
CA PRO A 75 -12.95 -2.26 2.91
C PRO A 75 -11.84 -3.24 2.48
N SER A 76 -11.50 -3.28 1.18
CA SER A 76 -10.41 -4.05 0.56
C SER A 76 -9.05 -3.34 0.50
N ASP A 77 -8.93 -2.03 0.80
CA ASP A 77 -7.65 -1.29 0.73
C ASP A 77 -6.86 -1.28 2.05
N VAL A 78 -7.42 -1.77 3.12
CA VAL A 78 -6.65 -2.02 4.34
C VAL A 78 -5.70 -3.17 4.06
N PRO A 79 -4.37 -2.99 4.25
CA PRO A 79 -3.41 -4.07 4.10
C PRO A 79 -3.89 -5.32 4.82
N SER A 80 -3.91 -6.44 4.14
CA SER A 80 -4.47 -7.66 4.69
C SER A 80 -3.61 -8.86 4.31
N ILE A 81 -3.45 -9.77 5.27
CA ILE A 81 -2.56 -10.92 5.15
C ILE A 81 -3.22 -12.20 5.67
N ALA A 82 -2.99 -13.28 4.94
CA ALA A 82 -3.25 -14.63 5.41
C ALA A 82 -1.92 -15.36 5.63
N VAL A 83 -1.70 -15.92 6.79
CA VAL A 83 -0.54 -16.76 7.09
C VAL A 83 -0.95 -18.22 6.96
N LEU A 84 -0.36 -18.93 6.02
CA LEU A 84 -0.62 -20.35 5.84
C LEU A 84 0.22 -21.19 6.82
N PRO A 85 -0.27 -22.35 7.26
CA PRO A 85 0.57 -23.31 7.98
C PRO A 85 1.75 -23.72 7.11
N PHE A 86 2.95 -23.70 7.69
CA PHE A 86 4.18 -23.97 6.95
C PHE A 86 4.23 -25.43 6.51
N ALA A 87 4.82 -25.68 5.34
CA ALA A 87 4.99 -27.03 4.84
C ALA A 87 6.18 -27.70 5.52
N ASP A 88 5.99 -28.89 6.09
CA ASP A 88 7.09 -29.72 6.55
C ASP A 88 7.79 -30.37 5.33
N MET A 89 9.03 -29.94 5.10
CA MET A 89 9.91 -30.48 4.04
C MET A 89 11.04 -31.32 4.62
N SER A 90 10.91 -31.74 5.89
CA SER A 90 11.88 -32.58 6.56
C SER A 90 11.80 -34.03 6.02
N PRO A 91 12.90 -34.79 6.04
CA PRO A 91 12.90 -36.18 5.56
C PRO A 91 11.91 -37.08 6.32
N GLN A 92 11.77 -36.87 7.63
CA GLN A 92 10.90 -37.64 8.52
C GLN A 92 9.44 -37.17 8.49
N LYS A 93 9.18 -35.92 8.04
CA LYS A 93 7.85 -35.28 8.06
C LYS A 93 7.15 -35.35 9.43
N ASP A 94 7.91 -35.07 10.47
CA ASP A 94 7.49 -35.13 11.87
C ASP A 94 7.40 -33.74 12.54
N GLN A 95 7.45 -32.66 11.74
CA GLN A 95 7.48 -31.29 12.21
C GLN A 95 6.16 -30.54 12.03
N ASP A 96 5.05 -31.22 11.73
CA ASP A 96 3.75 -30.58 11.46
C ASP A 96 3.33 -29.68 12.64
N TYR A 97 3.45 -30.17 13.89
CA TYR A 97 3.14 -29.37 15.08
C TYR A 97 3.99 -28.10 15.19
N PHE A 98 5.27 -28.18 14.85
CA PHE A 98 6.17 -27.03 14.84
C PHE A 98 5.81 -26.04 13.72
N CYS A 99 5.46 -26.54 12.55
CA CYS A 99 5.03 -25.73 11.41
C CYS A 99 3.71 -24.98 11.69
N GLU A 100 2.77 -25.64 12.36
CA GLU A 100 1.51 -25.01 12.79
C GLU A 100 1.74 -23.97 13.86
N GLY A 101 2.50 -24.29 14.92
CA GLY A 101 2.80 -23.37 16.00
C GLY A 101 3.53 -22.11 15.53
N MET A 102 4.46 -22.26 14.57
CA MET A 102 5.14 -21.12 13.98
C MET A 102 4.18 -20.18 13.24
N ALA A 103 3.22 -20.73 12.49
CA ALA A 103 2.21 -19.93 11.82
C ALA A 103 1.32 -19.20 12.84
N GLU A 104 0.97 -19.83 13.95
CA GLU A 104 0.21 -19.22 15.05
C GLU A 104 0.94 -18.03 15.69
N GLU A 105 2.21 -18.19 16.00
CA GLU A 105 3.04 -17.12 16.58
C GLU A 105 3.13 -15.91 15.61
N ILE A 106 3.30 -16.19 14.32
CA ILE A 106 3.34 -15.12 13.31
C ILE A 106 1.98 -14.43 13.20
N ILE A 107 0.86 -15.17 13.20
CA ILE A 107 -0.49 -14.58 13.20
C ILE A 107 -0.66 -13.69 14.44
N GLY A 108 -0.27 -14.17 15.62
CA GLY A 108 -0.32 -13.40 16.86
C GLY A 108 0.45 -12.08 16.75
N ALA A 109 1.71 -12.15 16.35
CA ALA A 109 2.57 -10.96 16.20
C ALA A 109 2.04 -9.97 15.15
N LEU A 110 1.52 -10.45 14.02
CA LEU A 110 0.95 -9.59 12.98
C LEU A 110 -0.37 -8.94 13.41
N THR A 111 -1.14 -9.57 14.30
CA THR A 111 -2.39 -9.01 14.81
C THR A 111 -2.15 -7.78 15.70
N GLU A 112 -0.95 -7.62 16.27
CA GLU A 112 -0.55 -6.43 17.03
C GLU A 112 -0.16 -5.24 16.15
N VAL A 113 -0.06 -5.42 14.83
CA VAL A 113 0.30 -4.34 13.89
C VAL A 113 -0.93 -3.50 13.55
N ASP A 114 -0.91 -2.23 13.96
CA ASP A 114 -1.99 -1.29 13.68
C ASP A 114 -2.24 -1.13 12.17
N GLY A 115 -3.50 -1.20 11.77
CA GLY A 115 -3.91 -1.03 10.37
C GLY A 115 -3.68 -2.25 9.48
N LEU A 116 -3.22 -3.37 10.01
CA LEU A 116 -3.08 -4.63 9.28
C LEU A 116 -4.24 -5.59 9.63
N ARG A 117 -4.98 -6.04 8.63
CA ARG A 117 -5.99 -7.08 8.82
C ARG A 117 -5.36 -8.45 8.65
N VAL A 118 -5.46 -9.29 9.67
CA VAL A 118 -4.91 -10.65 9.65
C VAL A 118 -6.05 -11.67 9.58
N ALA A 119 -5.98 -12.59 8.62
CA ALA A 119 -6.97 -13.64 8.48
C ALA A 119 -6.90 -14.62 9.67
N ALA A 120 -8.06 -15.06 10.14
CA ALA A 120 -8.13 -15.99 11.28
C ALA A 120 -7.44 -17.33 10.96
N ARG A 121 -6.72 -17.87 11.94
CA ARG A 121 -6.02 -19.16 11.86
C ARG A 121 -6.91 -20.27 11.27
N THR A 122 -8.11 -20.46 11.80
CA THR A 122 -9.02 -21.51 11.35
C THR A 122 -9.35 -21.44 9.86
N SER A 123 -9.43 -20.22 9.32
CA SER A 123 -9.72 -19.99 7.90
C SER A 123 -8.52 -20.35 7.02
N THR A 124 -7.31 -19.95 7.42
CA THR A 124 -6.07 -20.20 6.68
C THR A 124 -5.71 -21.69 6.68
N PHE A 125 -5.87 -22.38 7.81
CA PHE A 125 -5.62 -23.81 7.94
C PHE A 125 -6.60 -24.63 7.09
N ASN A 126 -7.88 -24.27 7.08
CA ASN A 126 -8.88 -24.88 6.21
C ASN A 126 -8.57 -24.67 4.71
N ALA A 127 -8.08 -23.50 4.33
CA ALA A 127 -7.68 -23.20 2.97
C ALA A 127 -6.49 -24.07 2.52
N ARG A 128 -5.48 -24.23 3.39
CA ARG A 128 -4.33 -25.11 3.14
C ARG A 128 -4.71 -26.57 3.03
N ALA A 129 -5.58 -27.05 3.93
CA ALA A 129 -6.07 -28.44 3.91
C ALA A 129 -6.81 -28.79 2.59
N LYS A 130 -7.49 -27.80 1.99
CA LYS A 130 -8.19 -27.93 0.71
C LYS A 130 -7.26 -27.76 -0.50
N LYS A 131 -5.98 -27.49 -0.30
CA LYS A 131 -4.97 -27.25 -1.36
C LYS A 131 -5.40 -26.18 -2.36
N LEU A 132 -6.02 -25.10 -1.88
CA LEU A 132 -6.45 -23.99 -2.72
C LEU A 132 -5.23 -23.25 -3.29
N GLU A 133 -5.38 -22.71 -4.49
CA GLU A 133 -4.39 -21.82 -5.10
C GLU A 133 -4.35 -20.46 -4.38
N ILE A 134 -3.24 -19.74 -4.47
CA ILE A 134 -3.04 -18.46 -3.78
C ILE A 134 -4.15 -17.44 -4.13
N ALA A 135 -4.55 -17.39 -5.39
CA ALA A 135 -5.64 -16.51 -5.84
C ALA A 135 -6.97 -16.88 -5.16
N GLU A 136 -7.32 -18.18 -5.11
CA GLU A 136 -8.54 -18.66 -4.45
C GLU A 136 -8.51 -18.40 -2.94
N ILE A 137 -7.34 -18.53 -2.29
CA ILE A 137 -7.16 -18.21 -0.88
C ILE A 137 -7.41 -16.72 -0.66
N GLY A 138 -6.86 -15.86 -1.51
CA GLY A 138 -7.04 -14.42 -1.43
C GLY A 138 -8.50 -13.99 -1.56
N GLU A 139 -9.21 -14.49 -2.56
CA GLU A 139 -10.63 -14.23 -2.76
C GLU A 139 -11.47 -14.72 -1.57
N ARG A 140 -11.24 -15.97 -1.14
CA ARG A 140 -12.03 -16.60 -0.09
C ARG A 140 -11.85 -15.96 1.27
N LEU A 141 -10.62 -15.51 1.59
CA LEU A 141 -10.28 -14.88 2.86
C LEU A 141 -10.36 -13.35 2.80
N ASN A 142 -10.60 -12.79 1.61
CA ASN A 142 -10.60 -11.35 1.34
C ASN A 142 -9.32 -10.67 1.87
N VAL A 143 -8.16 -11.19 1.42
CA VAL A 143 -6.84 -10.68 1.76
C VAL A 143 -6.06 -10.29 0.51
N SER A 144 -5.20 -9.28 0.64
CA SER A 144 -4.35 -8.79 -0.44
C SER A 144 -3.03 -9.55 -0.57
N THR A 145 -2.56 -10.16 0.52
CA THR A 145 -1.30 -10.88 0.57
C THR A 145 -1.41 -12.21 1.30
N VAL A 146 -0.55 -13.15 0.92
CA VAL A 146 -0.44 -14.47 1.56
C VAL A 146 1.02 -14.68 1.97
N LEU A 147 1.23 -15.06 3.24
CA LEU A 147 2.50 -15.55 3.75
C LEU A 147 2.49 -17.07 3.68
N ASP A 148 3.41 -17.62 2.91
CA ASP A 148 3.63 -19.08 2.80
C ASP A 148 5.08 -19.42 3.20
N GLY A 149 5.31 -20.61 3.64
CA GLY A 149 6.64 -21.03 4.02
C GLY A 149 6.82 -22.53 4.19
N SER A 150 8.06 -22.92 4.38
CA SER A 150 8.43 -24.31 4.62
C SER A 150 9.50 -24.42 5.69
N VAL A 151 9.46 -25.54 6.40
CA VAL A 151 10.45 -25.93 7.40
C VAL A 151 11.14 -27.20 6.94
N ARG A 152 12.44 -27.23 7.00
CA ARG A 152 13.26 -28.42 6.76
C ARG A 152 14.20 -28.62 7.94
N ARG A 153 14.02 -29.70 8.66
CA ARG A 153 14.90 -30.10 9.75
C ARG A 153 15.79 -31.29 9.32
N ALA A 154 17.07 -31.18 9.63
CA ALA A 154 18.03 -32.25 9.44
C ALA A 154 18.95 -32.31 10.68
N GLY A 155 18.74 -33.33 11.51
CA GLY A 155 19.42 -33.46 12.79
C GLY A 155 19.16 -32.26 13.70
N ASN A 156 20.22 -31.54 14.11
CA ASN A 156 20.12 -30.37 15.00
C ASN A 156 20.03 -29.02 14.25
N ARG A 157 19.77 -29.01 12.95
CA ARG A 157 19.63 -27.80 12.15
C ARG A 157 18.24 -27.72 11.56
N ALA A 158 17.62 -26.54 11.65
CA ALA A 158 16.38 -26.20 10.99
C ALA A 158 16.65 -25.09 9.96
N ARG A 159 16.10 -25.26 8.76
CA ARG A 159 16.03 -24.20 7.75
C ARG A 159 14.57 -23.84 7.52
N ILE A 160 14.29 -22.57 7.68
CA ILE A 160 12.96 -22.01 7.47
C ILE A 160 13.04 -21.10 6.24
N ALA A 161 12.16 -21.32 5.28
CA ALA A 161 11.98 -20.44 4.13
C ALA A 161 10.59 -19.82 4.22
N VAL A 162 10.51 -18.51 4.03
CA VAL A 162 9.26 -17.76 4.10
C VAL A 162 9.16 -16.86 2.87
N GLN A 163 7.97 -16.73 2.32
CA GLN A 163 7.68 -15.86 1.19
C GLN A 163 6.37 -15.13 1.39
N LEU A 164 6.34 -13.85 1.02
CA LEU A 164 5.15 -13.04 0.93
C LEU A 164 4.73 -12.91 -0.53
N ILE A 165 3.49 -13.24 -0.83
CA ILE A 165 2.97 -13.33 -2.19
C ILE A 165 1.78 -12.37 -2.33
N SER A 166 1.77 -11.57 -3.38
CA SER A 166 0.62 -10.75 -3.78
C SER A 166 -0.48 -11.65 -4.35
N VAL A 167 -1.70 -11.52 -3.82
CA VAL A 167 -2.86 -12.27 -4.34
C VAL A 167 -3.27 -11.78 -5.72
N ARG A 168 -3.12 -10.48 -5.97
CA ARG A 168 -3.58 -9.81 -7.18
C ARG A 168 -2.95 -10.37 -8.46
N ASP A 169 -1.66 -10.67 -8.40
CA ASP A 169 -0.84 -11.03 -9.56
C ASP A 169 0.00 -12.28 -9.36
N GLY A 170 -0.02 -12.87 -8.15
CA GLY A 170 0.73 -14.06 -7.78
C GLY A 170 2.23 -13.86 -7.64
N PHE A 171 2.73 -12.61 -7.72
CA PHE A 171 4.16 -12.32 -7.60
C PHE A 171 4.63 -12.35 -6.15
N GLN A 172 5.83 -12.88 -5.98
CA GLN A 172 6.53 -12.84 -4.70
C GLN A 172 7.01 -11.42 -4.42
N LEU A 173 6.52 -10.84 -3.31
CA LEU A 173 6.90 -9.50 -2.87
C LEU A 173 8.20 -9.52 -2.07
N TRP A 174 8.40 -10.60 -1.31
CA TRP A 174 9.54 -10.75 -0.42
C TRP A 174 9.81 -12.23 -0.11
N SER A 175 11.07 -12.56 0.19
CA SER A 175 11.46 -13.86 0.71
C SER A 175 12.65 -13.74 1.65
#